data_0589ed4024852a2e02fa86085022a17f
#
_entry.id   0589ed4024852a2e02fa86085022a17f
#
_cell.length_a   1.000
_cell.length_b   1.000
_cell.length_c   1.000
_cell.angle_alpha   90.00
_cell.angle_beta   90.00
_cell.angle_gamma   90.00
#
_symmetry.space_group_name_H-M   'P 1'
#
loop_
_entity.id
_entity.type
_entity.pdbx_description
1 polymer ?
#
loop_
_entity_poly.entity_id
_entity_poly.type
_entity_poly.pdbx_seq_one_letter_code
_entity_poly.pdbx_strand_id
1 'polypeptide(L)'
;SYEVAKTLQDHRVDYLAVAVADEGSELRKAGITSSIIIMNPELTAFKTMFDYKLEPEVYSFNLLNELIKAAEKEGVTNFPIHIKLDTGMHRLGFAPQDMPELIERLKRQTSVIPRSVFSHLVGSDSDQFDAFTRHQIETFEKASEELQAAFPHKILRHICNTAGIQRYPGAQFEMVRLGLGLYGVDPYTNQMLHNVSTLKTTILQIRDVPQEDSVGYSRKGRLNRDSRIAAIPIGYADGLNRRLGNGTAYCMVNGKKAPYVGN
;
A
#
# COMPACT_ATOMS: atom_id res chain seq x y z
N SER A 1 1.14 -4.18 12.69
CA SER A 1 1.03 -4.91 11.39
C SER A 1 0.75 -6.40 11.55
N TYR A 2 1.25 -7.04 12.63
CA TYR A 2 1.07 -8.48 12.85
C TYR A 2 -0.40 -8.93 12.86
N GLU A 3 -1.26 -8.27 13.62
CA GLU A 3 -2.69 -8.62 13.75
C GLU A 3 -3.42 -8.60 12.40
N VAL A 4 -3.11 -7.60 11.57
CA VAL A 4 -3.67 -7.50 10.21
C VAL A 4 -3.16 -8.65 9.34
N ALA A 5 -1.85 -8.89 9.34
CA ALA A 5 -1.23 -9.97 8.57
C ALA A 5 -1.75 -11.35 9.00
N LYS A 6 -1.90 -11.57 10.31
CA LYS A 6 -2.45 -12.82 10.88
C LYS A 6 -3.90 -13.03 10.45
N THR A 7 -4.72 -11.99 10.53
CA THR A 7 -6.13 -12.03 10.09
C THR A 7 -6.22 -12.37 8.60
N LEU A 8 -5.42 -11.71 7.75
CA LEU A 8 -5.39 -11.98 6.31
C LEU A 8 -4.96 -13.42 6.02
N GLN A 9 -3.91 -13.91 6.68
CA GLN A 9 -3.45 -15.29 6.55
C GLN A 9 -4.53 -16.30 6.98
N ASP A 10 -5.22 -16.06 8.09
CA ASP A 10 -6.30 -16.94 8.57
C ASP A 10 -7.49 -16.97 7.60
N HIS A 11 -7.69 -15.89 6.85
CA HIS A 11 -8.67 -15.82 5.74
C HIS A 11 -8.11 -16.28 4.40
N ARG A 12 -6.94 -16.93 4.39
CA ARG A 12 -6.31 -17.54 3.21
C ARG A 12 -6.01 -16.55 2.08
N VAL A 13 -5.59 -15.34 2.44
CA VAL A 13 -5.02 -14.41 1.46
C VAL A 13 -3.64 -14.93 1.04
N ASP A 14 -3.45 -15.13 -0.27
CA ASP A 14 -2.26 -15.79 -0.81
C ASP A 14 -0.98 -14.95 -0.63
N TYR A 15 -1.09 -13.64 -0.84
CA TYR A 15 0.04 -12.70 -0.83
C TYR A 15 -0.20 -11.54 0.11
N LEU A 16 0.81 -11.23 0.91
CA LEU A 16 0.94 -9.96 1.62
C LEU A 16 1.97 -9.09 0.91
N ALA A 17 1.84 -7.78 0.98
CA ALA A 17 2.83 -6.85 0.47
C ALA A 17 3.25 -5.88 1.57
N VAL A 18 4.56 -5.70 1.75
CA VAL A 18 5.16 -4.76 2.69
C VAL A 18 6.15 -3.85 1.97
N ALA A 19 6.49 -2.72 2.56
CA ALA A 19 7.36 -1.76 1.91
C ALA A 19 8.81 -2.23 1.85
N VAL A 20 9.38 -2.70 2.95
CA VAL A 20 10.80 -3.02 3.11
C VAL A 20 11.00 -4.41 3.72
N ALA A 21 12.22 -4.96 3.57
CA ALA A 21 12.56 -6.30 4.05
C ALA A 21 12.44 -6.47 5.57
N ASP A 22 12.68 -5.42 6.35
CA ASP A 22 12.57 -5.46 7.81
C ASP A 22 11.13 -5.76 8.25
N GLU A 23 10.13 -5.10 7.65
CA GLU A 23 8.71 -5.40 7.93
C GLU A 23 8.37 -6.86 7.62
N GLY A 24 8.87 -7.39 6.49
CA GLY A 24 8.68 -8.78 6.12
C GLY A 24 9.33 -9.76 7.10
N SER A 25 10.56 -9.46 7.53
CA SER A 25 11.30 -10.29 8.49
C SER A 25 10.65 -10.29 9.88
N GLU A 26 10.10 -9.17 10.33
CA GLU A 26 9.31 -9.09 11.57
C GLU A 26 8.07 -9.97 11.51
N LEU A 27 7.34 -9.93 10.39
CA LEU A 27 6.17 -10.80 10.19
C LEU A 27 6.55 -12.28 10.19
N ARG A 28 7.67 -12.65 9.53
CA ARG A 28 8.18 -14.03 9.55
C ARG A 28 8.55 -14.49 10.97
N LYS A 29 9.27 -13.66 11.74
CA LYS A 29 9.63 -13.94 13.14
C LYS A 29 8.38 -14.10 14.01
N ALA A 30 7.30 -13.39 13.69
CA ALA A 30 6.02 -13.50 14.37
C ALA A 30 5.17 -14.72 13.91
N GLY A 31 5.64 -15.53 12.95
CA GLY A 31 4.98 -16.76 12.51
C GLY A 31 4.06 -16.63 11.30
N ILE A 32 4.14 -15.53 10.55
CA ILE A 32 3.42 -15.39 9.27
C ILE A 32 4.10 -16.25 8.20
N THR A 33 3.34 -17.11 7.54
CA THR A 33 3.81 -18.07 6.52
C THR A 33 3.34 -17.76 5.10
N SER A 34 2.30 -16.93 4.92
CA SER A 34 1.85 -16.45 3.60
C SER A 34 2.99 -15.86 2.80
N SER A 35 2.96 -15.91 1.47
CA SER A 35 3.96 -15.24 0.62
C SER A 35 3.97 -13.72 0.92
N ILE A 36 5.17 -13.13 1.00
CA ILE A 36 5.34 -11.71 1.29
C ILE A 36 6.15 -11.07 0.17
N ILE A 37 5.54 -10.07 -0.49
CA ILE A 37 6.18 -9.27 -1.53
C ILE A 37 6.83 -8.03 -0.88
N ILE A 38 8.08 -7.75 -1.23
CA ILE A 38 8.79 -6.53 -0.83
C ILE A 38 8.68 -5.52 -1.96
N MET A 39 7.94 -4.43 -1.72
CA MET A 39 7.62 -3.42 -2.73
C MET A 39 8.74 -2.40 -2.96
N ASN A 40 9.72 -2.32 -2.08
CA ASN A 40 10.89 -1.44 -2.22
C ASN A 40 12.13 -2.17 -1.70
N PRO A 41 12.63 -3.18 -2.44
CA PRO A 41 13.77 -3.98 -2.02
C PRO A 41 15.06 -3.15 -2.00
N GLU A 42 15.76 -3.21 -0.89
CA GLU A 42 17.06 -2.57 -0.72
C GLU A 42 18.19 -3.53 -1.14
N LEU A 43 19.20 -3.03 -1.85
CA LEU A 43 20.34 -3.85 -2.30
C LEU A 43 21.09 -4.54 -1.15
N THR A 44 21.10 -3.91 0.02
CA THR A 44 21.74 -4.41 1.23
C THR A 44 20.93 -5.50 1.95
N ALA A 45 19.67 -5.67 1.61
CA ALA A 45 18.73 -6.57 2.28
C ALA A 45 18.54 -7.92 1.57
N PHE A 46 19.25 -8.21 0.46
CA PHE A 46 19.04 -9.44 -0.30
C PHE A 46 19.22 -10.70 0.54
N LYS A 47 20.27 -10.74 1.39
CA LYS A 47 20.46 -11.88 2.27
C LYS A 47 19.27 -12.08 3.21
N THR A 48 18.73 -11.02 3.80
CA THR A 48 17.52 -11.08 4.62
C THR A 48 16.34 -11.60 3.82
N MET A 49 16.18 -11.17 2.57
CA MET A 49 15.09 -11.67 1.72
C MET A 49 15.23 -13.17 1.44
N PHE A 50 16.43 -13.67 1.17
CA PHE A 50 16.67 -15.11 0.97
C PHE A 50 16.39 -15.90 2.24
N ASP A 51 16.96 -15.49 3.39
CA ASP A 51 16.85 -16.17 4.68
C ASP A 51 15.37 -16.27 5.14
N TYR A 52 14.58 -15.22 4.93
CA TYR A 52 13.17 -15.14 5.34
C TYR A 52 12.17 -15.43 4.23
N LYS A 53 12.63 -15.84 3.03
CA LYS A 53 11.77 -16.12 1.85
C LYS A 53 10.82 -14.97 1.56
N LEU A 54 11.38 -13.77 1.41
CA LEU A 54 10.66 -12.54 1.05
C LEU A 54 10.87 -12.27 -0.43
N GLU A 55 9.79 -12.14 -1.18
CA GLU A 55 9.80 -12.10 -2.63
C GLU A 55 9.91 -10.66 -3.14
N PRO A 56 11.07 -10.21 -3.71
CA PRO A 56 11.24 -8.81 -4.09
C PRO A 56 10.51 -8.41 -5.36
N GLU A 57 9.98 -7.18 -5.39
CA GLU A 57 9.69 -6.44 -6.61
C GLU A 57 10.99 -6.19 -7.37
N VAL A 58 10.99 -6.37 -8.70
CA VAL A 58 12.13 -6.05 -9.57
C VAL A 58 11.66 -5.09 -10.66
N TYR A 59 12.24 -3.90 -10.67
CA TYR A 59 11.79 -2.77 -11.50
C TYR A 59 12.86 -2.19 -12.41
N SER A 60 14.10 -2.69 -12.36
CA SER A 60 15.19 -2.20 -13.21
C SER A 60 16.25 -3.28 -13.47
N PHE A 61 16.99 -3.13 -14.55
CA PHE A 61 18.11 -4.03 -14.87
C PHE A 61 19.20 -4.00 -13.82
N ASN A 62 19.46 -2.84 -13.21
CA ASN A 62 20.44 -2.75 -12.14
C ASN A 62 20.04 -3.62 -10.94
N LEU A 63 18.81 -3.48 -10.48
CA LEU A 63 18.28 -4.28 -9.36
C LEU A 63 18.28 -5.78 -9.69
N LEU A 64 17.87 -6.14 -10.93
CA LEU A 64 17.88 -7.53 -11.39
C LEU A 64 19.29 -8.13 -11.36
N ASN A 65 20.26 -7.41 -11.89
CA ASN A 65 21.64 -7.88 -11.97
C ASN A 65 22.26 -8.07 -10.58
N GLU A 66 22.05 -7.10 -9.69
CA GLU A 66 22.57 -7.19 -8.31
C GLU A 66 21.89 -8.32 -7.51
N LEU A 67 20.59 -8.53 -7.70
CA LEU A 67 19.87 -9.65 -7.10
C LEU A 67 20.38 -11.01 -7.61
N ILE A 68 20.61 -11.15 -8.93
CA ILE A 68 21.16 -12.39 -9.50
C ILE A 68 22.56 -12.65 -8.92
N LYS A 69 23.45 -11.67 -8.90
CA LYS A 69 24.80 -11.80 -8.29
C LYS A 69 24.73 -12.23 -6.81
N ALA A 70 23.81 -11.61 -6.05
CA ALA A 70 23.64 -11.96 -4.65
C ALA A 70 23.12 -13.39 -4.47
N ALA A 71 22.15 -13.80 -5.30
CA ALA A 71 21.61 -15.16 -5.29
C ALA A 71 22.68 -16.21 -5.68
N GLU A 72 23.49 -15.95 -6.70
CA GLU A 72 24.61 -16.80 -7.09
C GLU A 72 25.63 -16.97 -5.95
N LYS A 73 25.98 -15.87 -5.29
CA LYS A 73 26.91 -15.87 -4.15
C LYS A 73 26.39 -16.72 -2.97
N GLU A 74 25.12 -16.69 -2.70
CA GLU A 74 24.47 -17.44 -1.62
C GLU A 74 24.03 -18.86 -2.08
N GLY A 75 24.24 -19.23 -3.35
CA GLY A 75 23.84 -20.53 -3.90
C GLY A 75 22.32 -20.70 -4.04
N VAL A 76 21.59 -19.58 -4.15
CA VAL A 76 20.13 -19.57 -4.27
C VAL A 76 19.73 -19.74 -5.73
N THR A 77 18.76 -20.60 -5.99
CA THR A 77 18.22 -20.87 -7.33
C THR A 77 16.70 -20.75 -7.33
N ASN A 78 16.14 -20.37 -8.47
CA ASN A 78 14.69 -20.22 -8.68
C ASN A 78 14.01 -19.35 -7.61
N PHE A 79 14.71 -18.32 -7.13
CA PHE A 79 14.13 -17.41 -6.15
C PHE A 79 13.00 -16.58 -6.79
N PRO A 80 11.77 -16.60 -6.23
CA PRO A 80 10.64 -15.93 -6.84
C PRO A 80 10.79 -14.40 -6.80
N ILE A 81 10.53 -13.77 -7.94
CA ILE A 81 10.54 -12.31 -8.09
C ILE A 81 9.25 -11.82 -8.73
N HIS A 82 8.93 -10.55 -8.49
CA HIS A 82 7.75 -9.87 -9.03
C HIS A 82 8.18 -8.75 -9.96
N ILE A 83 7.98 -8.94 -11.26
CA ILE A 83 8.40 -7.97 -12.28
C ILE A 83 7.44 -6.79 -12.30
N LYS A 84 7.96 -5.59 -12.14
CA LYS A 84 7.17 -4.38 -12.24
C LYS A 84 7.36 -3.70 -13.59
N LEU A 85 6.23 -3.39 -14.24
CA LEU A 85 6.16 -2.62 -15.48
C LEU A 85 5.71 -1.19 -15.21
N ASP A 86 6.31 -0.24 -15.88
CA ASP A 86 5.82 1.13 -15.94
C ASP A 86 4.91 1.30 -17.16
N THR A 87 3.63 1.41 -16.93
CA THR A 87 2.61 1.64 -17.96
C THR A 87 2.06 3.07 -17.93
N GLY A 88 2.74 3.99 -17.24
CA GLY A 88 2.36 5.40 -17.22
C GLY A 88 2.38 6.08 -15.85
N MET A 89 2.84 5.41 -14.78
CA MET A 89 3.03 6.03 -13.47
C MET A 89 4.37 6.78 -13.37
N HIS A 90 5.37 6.36 -14.14
CA HIS A 90 6.70 6.96 -14.21
C HIS A 90 7.40 7.10 -12.85
N ARG A 91 7.25 6.06 -12.01
CA ARG A 91 7.91 5.99 -10.70
C ARG A 91 8.96 4.89 -10.65
N LEU A 92 8.55 3.65 -10.86
CA LEU A 92 9.39 2.46 -10.91
C LEU A 92 8.79 1.48 -11.93
N GLY A 93 9.62 0.68 -12.60
CA GLY A 93 9.19 -0.36 -13.52
C GLY A 93 10.00 -0.37 -14.81
N PHE A 94 10.07 -1.53 -15.45
CA PHE A 94 10.57 -1.66 -16.81
C PHE A 94 9.59 -1.02 -17.77
N ALA A 95 10.11 -0.32 -18.77
CA ALA A 95 9.27 0.18 -19.85
C ALA A 95 8.84 -0.99 -20.76
N PRO A 96 7.68 -0.91 -21.44
CA PRO A 96 7.23 -1.98 -22.33
C PRO A 96 8.26 -2.39 -23.40
N GLN A 97 9.05 -1.45 -23.89
CA GLN A 97 10.12 -1.70 -24.85
C GLN A 97 11.31 -2.47 -24.28
N ASP A 98 11.44 -2.57 -22.96
CA ASP A 98 12.51 -3.32 -22.30
C ASP A 98 12.22 -4.84 -22.24
N MET A 99 11.00 -5.26 -22.61
CA MET A 99 10.54 -6.65 -22.47
C MET A 99 11.44 -7.67 -23.19
N PRO A 100 11.89 -7.46 -24.44
CA PRO A 100 12.75 -8.43 -25.09
C PRO A 100 14.08 -8.64 -24.35
N GLU A 101 14.72 -7.57 -23.90
CA GLU A 101 15.97 -7.65 -23.12
C GLU A 101 15.74 -8.29 -21.73
N LEU A 102 14.66 -7.95 -21.06
CA LEU A 102 14.30 -8.53 -19.78
C LEU A 102 14.09 -10.06 -19.88
N ILE A 103 13.34 -10.50 -20.88
CA ILE A 103 13.08 -11.92 -21.14
C ILE A 103 14.39 -12.66 -21.42
N GLU A 104 15.26 -12.09 -22.25
CA GLU A 104 16.56 -12.69 -22.57
C GLU A 104 17.42 -12.84 -21.31
N ARG A 105 17.52 -11.80 -20.47
CA ARG A 105 18.28 -11.85 -19.22
C ARG A 105 17.71 -12.90 -18.24
N LEU A 106 16.39 -12.96 -18.08
CA LEU A 106 15.74 -13.93 -17.21
C LEU A 106 15.96 -15.38 -17.68
N LYS A 107 16.02 -15.63 -19.00
CA LYS A 107 16.27 -16.97 -19.57
C LYS A 107 17.73 -17.44 -19.45
N ARG A 108 18.68 -16.52 -19.32
CA ARG A 108 20.13 -16.85 -19.28
C ARG A 108 20.65 -17.24 -17.90
N GLN A 109 19.80 -17.28 -16.90
CA GLN A 109 20.18 -17.55 -15.51
C GLN A 109 19.14 -18.46 -14.83
N THR A 110 19.52 -19.04 -13.67
CA THR A 110 18.67 -19.92 -12.87
C THR A 110 18.49 -19.44 -11.44
N SER A 111 19.06 -18.30 -11.09
CA SER A 111 19.05 -17.75 -9.72
C SER A 111 17.67 -17.26 -9.33
N VAL A 112 16.96 -16.59 -10.26
CA VAL A 112 15.62 -16.04 -10.00
C VAL A 112 14.60 -16.52 -11.03
N ILE A 113 13.32 -16.52 -10.63
CA ILE A 113 12.20 -16.93 -11.48
C ILE A 113 11.05 -15.92 -11.38
N PRO A 114 10.51 -15.40 -12.51
CA PRO A 114 9.37 -14.49 -12.47
C PRO A 114 8.12 -15.21 -11.97
N ARG A 115 7.66 -14.85 -10.77
CA ARG A 115 6.43 -15.37 -10.14
C ARG A 115 5.21 -14.57 -10.57
N SER A 116 5.35 -13.27 -10.66
CA SER A 116 4.29 -12.39 -11.15
C SER A 116 4.85 -11.24 -11.98
N VAL A 117 3.97 -10.60 -12.72
CA VAL A 117 4.20 -9.34 -13.41
C VAL A 117 3.07 -8.36 -13.06
N PHE A 118 3.42 -7.10 -12.82
CA PHE A 118 2.43 -6.12 -12.42
C PHE A 118 2.75 -4.69 -12.81
N SER A 119 1.73 -3.86 -12.81
CA SER A 119 1.84 -2.41 -12.91
C SER A 119 0.94 -1.72 -11.88
N HIS A 120 0.79 -0.40 -11.95
CA HIS A 120 -0.05 0.36 -11.02
C HIS A 120 -0.89 1.39 -11.75
N LEU A 121 -2.22 1.34 -11.53
CA LEU A 121 -3.15 2.30 -12.10
C LEU A 121 -3.04 3.64 -11.37
N VAL A 122 -2.86 4.72 -12.14
CA VAL A 122 -2.62 6.07 -11.62
C VAL A 122 -3.91 6.82 -11.36
N GLY A 123 -4.88 6.68 -12.25
CA GLY A 123 -6.12 7.46 -12.25
C GLY A 123 -7.38 6.62 -12.15
N SER A 124 -7.29 5.40 -11.62
CA SER A 124 -8.43 4.49 -11.52
C SER A 124 -9.53 4.97 -10.54
N ASP A 125 -9.26 5.97 -9.73
CA ASP A 125 -10.16 6.59 -8.76
C ASP A 125 -10.94 7.79 -9.29
N SER A 126 -10.84 8.09 -10.61
CA SER A 126 -11.53 9.24 -11.22
C SER A 126 -11.93 8.95 -12.66
N ASP A 127 -13.19 9.26 -13.02
CA ASP A 127 -13.71 9.14 -14.40
C ASP A 127 -12.96 10.01 -15.40
N GLN A 128 -12.39 11.11 -14.93
CA GLN A 128 -11.58 12.02 -15.74
C GLN A 128 -10.42 11.30 -16.44
N PHE A 129 -9.91 10.23 -15.85
CA PHE A 129 -8.73 9.50 -16.32
C PHE A 129 -9.09 8.13 -16.94
N ASP A 130 -10.32 7.86 -17.27
CA ASP A 130 -10.77 6.56 -17.81
C ASP A 130 -9.99 6.16 -19.08
N ALA A 131 -9.85 7.08 -20.03
CA ALA A 131 -9.11 6.80 -21.26
C ALA A 131 -7.64 6.43 -20.99
N PHE A 132 -6.99 7.17 -20.09
CA PHE A 132 -5.63 6.90 -19.69
C PHE A 132 -5.51 5.55 -18.93
N THR A 133 -6.44 5.28 -18.03
CA THR A 133 -6.48 4.02 -17.26
C THR A 133 -6.66 2.81 -18.18
N ARG A 134 -7.54 2.88 -19.18
CA ARG A 134 -7.71 1.83 -20.20
C ARG A 134 -6.42 1.62 -21.00
N HIS A 135 -5.76 2.69 -21.42
CA HIS A 135 -4.48 2.60 -22.11
C HIS A 135 -3.39 1.95 -21.24
N GLN A 136 -3.34 2.24 -19.93
CA GLN A 136 -2.44 1.55 -19.01
C GLN A 136 -2.72 0.03 -18.96
N ILE A 137 -4.01 -0.35 -18.92
CA ILE A 137 -4.43 -1.75 -18.88
C ILE A 137 -4.01 -2.47 -20.17
N GLU A 138 -4.32 -1.90 -21.35
CA GLU A 138 -3.96 -2.47 -22.67
C GLU A 138 -2.44 -2.63 -22.82
N THR A 139 -1.69 -1.62 -22.40
CA THR A 139 -0.21 -1.66 -22.43
C THR A 139 0.33 -2.76 -21.52
N PHE A 140 -0.23 -2.89 -20.32
CA PHE A 140 0.13 -3.94 -19.38
C PHE A 140 -0.21 -5.34 -19.90
N GLU A 141 -1.41 -5.52 -20.44
CA GLU A 141 -1.88 -6.79 -20.98
C GLU A 141 -0.94 -7.29 -22.06
N LYS A 142 -0.64 -6.46 -23.06
CA LYS A 142 0.29 -6.80 -24.14
C LYS A 142 1.68 -7.21 -23.63
N ALA A 143 2.28 -6.41 -22.76
CA ALA A 143 3.63 -6.68 -22.25
C ALA A 143 3.65 -7.92 -21.32
N SER A 144 2.61 -8.13 -20.52
CA SER A 144 2.50 -9.30 -19.65
C SER A 144 2.26 -10.60 -20.41
N GLU A 145 1.55 -10.55 -21.54
CA GLU A 145 1.37 -11.70 -22.43
C GLU A 145 2.69 -12.09 -23.12
N GLU A 146 3.49 -11.10 -23.55
CA GLU A 146 4.82 -11.33 -24.11
C GLU A 146 5.73 -12.03 -23.09
N LEU A 147 5.73 -11.59 -21.83
CA LEU A 147 6.47 -12.25 -20.76
C LEU A 147 5.96 -13.67 -20.53
N GLN A 148 4.65 -13.87 -20.42
CA GLN A 148 4.06 -15.19 -20.19
C GLN A 148 4.39 -16.18 -21.32
N ALA A 149 4.36 -15.74 -22.57
CA ALA A 149 4.69 -16.59 -23.73
C ALA A 149 6.14 -17.07 -23.72
N ALA A 150 7.03 -16.34 -23.03
CA ALA A 150 8.45 -16.68 -22.96
C ALA A 150 8.80 -17.76 -21.93
N PHE A 151 7.87 -18.09 -21.00
CA PHE A 151 8.09 -19.03 -19.89
C PHE A 151 7.01 -20.11 -19.83
N PRO A 152 7.38 -21.38 -19.51
CA PRO A 152 6.43 -22.50 -19.47
C PRO A 152 5.56 -22.52 -18.21
N HIS A 153 5.98 -21.87 -17.12
CA HIS A 153 5.21 -21.78 -15.89
C HIS A 153 4.28 -20.58 -15.90
N LYS A 154 3.22 -20.64 -15.09
CA LYS A 154 2.27 -19.56 -14.97
C LYS A 154 2.89 -18.39 -14.21
N ILE A 155 2.82 -17.19 -14.82
CA ILE A 155 3.18 -15.90 -14.22
C ILE A 155 1.89 -15.17 -13.87
N LEU A 156 1.71 -14.82 -12.58
CA LEU A 156 0.50 -14.13 -12.12
C LEU A 156 0.52 -12.67 -12.59
N ARG A 157 -0.56 -12.22 -13.20
CA ARG A 157 -0.70 -10.82 -13.66
C ARG A 157 -1.55 -10.04 -12.69
N HIS A 158 -1.14 -8.83 -12.34
CA HIS A 158 -1.93 -7.95 -11.48
C HIS A 158 -1.68 -6.46 -11.73
N ILE A 159 -2.75 -5.69 -11.90
CA ILE A 159 -2.65 -4.24 -12.10
C ILE A 159 -3.61 -3.46 -11.18
N CYS A 160 -4.77 -4.02 -10.85
CA CYS A 160 -5.81 -3.34 -10.08
C CYS A 160 -5.38 -3.04 -8.64
N ASN A 161 -5.46 -1.76 -8.27
CA ASN A 161 -5.53 -1.27 -6.90
C ASN A 161 -6.99 -1.26 -6.42
N THR A 162 -7.32 -0.71 -5.26
CA THR A 162 -8.68 -0.70 -4.70
C THR A 162 -9.73 -0.15 -5.67
N ALA A 163 -9.48 1.00 -6.29
CA ALA A 163 -10.42 1.58 -7.26
C ALA A 163 -10.50 0.74 -8.55
N GLY A 164 -9.36 0.21 -8.99
CA GLY A 164 -9.30 -0.67 -10.16
C GLY A 164 -10.12 -1.95 -10.00
N ILE A 165 -10.15 -2.54 -8.80
CA ILE A 165 -10.97 -3.71 -8.50
C ILE A 165 -12.44 -3.43 -8.78
N GLN A 166 -12.93 -2.27 -8.35
CA GLN A 166 -14.33 -1.89 -8.48
C GLN A 166 -14.67 -1.46 -9.91
N ARG A 167 -13.84 -0.61 -10.51
CA ARG A 167 -14.18 0.06 -11.78
C ARG A 167 -13.77 -0.69 -13.04
N TYR A 168 -12.79 -1.57 -12.94
CA TYR A 168 -12.22 -2.31 -14.08
C TYR A 168 -12.20 -3.82 -13.83
N PRO A 169 -13.34 -4.49 -13.64
CA PRO A 169 -13.40 -5.91 -13.29
C PRO A 169 -12.72 -6.81 -14.32
N GLY A 170 -12.72 -6.42 -15.62
CA GLY A 170 -12.01 -7.13 -16.67
C GLY A 170 -10.49 -7.10 -16.58
N ALA A 171 -9.92 -6.20 -15.76
CA ALA A 171 -8.47 -6.06 -15.55
C ALA A 171 -7.98 -6.66 -14.23
N GLN A 172 -8.77 -7.46 -13.55
CA GLN A 172 -8.38 -8.09 -12.28
C GLN A 172 -7.32 -9.19 -12.50
N PHE A 173 -7.28 -9.80 -13.69
CA PHE A 173 -6.37 -10.88 -14.05
C PHE A 173 -6.35 -12.01 -12.99
N GLU A 174 -5.14 -12.50 -12.63
CA GLU A 174 -5.00 -13.59 -11.65
C GLU A 174 -4.93 -13.09 -10.20
N MET A 175 -4.60 -11.82 -9.97
CA MET A 175 -4.46 -11.25 -8.63
C MET A 175 -4.82 -9.77 -8.61
N VAL A 176 -5.28 -9.27 -7.48
CA VAL A 176 -5.56 -7.84 -7.23
C VAL A 176 -4.81 -7.37 -5.98
N ARG A 177 -4.60 -6.06 -5.85
CA ARG A 177 -3.95 -5.48 -4.67
C ARG A 177 -4.91 -4.57 -3.91
N LEU A 178 -5.45 -5.10 -2.83
CA LEU A 178 -6.34 -4.38 -1.96
C LEU A 178 -5.52 -3.53 -0.95
N GLY A 179 -5.62 -2.21 -1.05
CA GLY A 179 -4.97 -1.26 -0.16
C GLY A 179 -6.00 -0.49 0.68
N LEU A 180 -6.43 0.68 0.24
CA LEU A 180 -7.38 1.53 0.97
C LEU A 180 -8.68 0.81 1.32
N GLY A 181 -9.18 -0.04 0.41
CA GLY A 181 -10.39 -0.83 0.66
C GLY A 181 -10.27 -1.81 1.83
N LEU A 182 -9.05 -2.29 2.14
CA LEU A 182 -8.80 -3.13 3.31
C LEU A 182 -9.08 -2.38 4.62
N TYR A 183 -8.87 -1.07 4.62
CA TYR A 183 -9.13 -0.19 5.76
C TYR A 183 -10.52 0.48 5.70
N GLY A 184 -11.39 0.01 4.82
CA GLY A 184 -12.78 0.42 4.74
C GLY A 184 -13.03 1.72 3.96
N VAL A 185 -12.09 2.18 3.13
CA VAL A 185 -12.23 3.39 2.33
C VAL A 185 -12.38 3.06 0.85
N ASP A 186 -13.44 3.55 0.22
CA ASP A 186 -13.60 3.54 -1.23
C ASP A 186 -12.93 4.80 -1.81
N PRO A 187 -11.79 4.67 -2.54
CA PRO A 187 -11.09 5.83 -3.07
C PRO A 187 -11.81 6.52 -4.23
N TYR A 188 -12.79 5.88 -4.87
CA TYR A 188 -13.54 6.45 -5.98
C TYR A 188 -14.67 7.35 -5.48
N THR A 189 -15.48 6.86 -4.54
CA THR A 189 -16.60 7.63 -3.97
C THR A 189 -16.23 8.43 -2.73
N ASN A 190 -15.04 8.18 -2.15
CA ASN A 190 -14.62 8.67 -0.84
C ASN A 190 -15.59 8.29 0.31
N GLN A 191 -16.35 7.24 0.13
CA GLN A 191 -17.27 6.73 1.13
C GLN A 191 -16.60 5.67 2.02
N MET A 192 -17.09 5.55 3.24
CA MET A 192 -16.74 4.44 4.11
C MET A 192 -17.50 3.19 3.68
N LEU A 193 -16.78 2.11 3.36
CA LEU A 193 -17.36 0.78 3.11
C LEU A 193 -17.81 0.15 4.43
N HIS A 194 -16.84 -0.15 5.29
CA HIS A 194 -17.06 -0.60 6.66
C HIS A 194 -16.05 0.09 7.57
N ASN A 195 -16.46 0.44 8.78
CA ASN A 195 -15.54 1.00 9.76
C ASN A 195 -14.65 -0.12 10.32
N VAL A 196 -13.41 -0.19 9.87
CA VAL A 196 -12.42 -1.19 10.30
C VAL A 196 -11.62 -0.71 11.52
N SER A 197 -11.40 0.61 11.63
CA SER A 197 -10.53 1.19 12.66
C SER A 197 -11.30 2.14 13.57
N THR A 198 -11.00 2.10 14.85
CA THR A 198 -11.53 3.06 15.85
C THR A 198 -10.37 3.67 16.61
N LEU A 199 -10.17 4.99 16.46
CA LEU A 199 -9.23 5.73 17.29
C LEU A 199 -9.90 6.10 18.62
N LYS A 200 -9.27 5.69 19.72
CA LYS A 200 -9.74 6.01 21.09
C LYS A 200 -8.68 6.80 21.83
N THR A 201 -9.14 7.70 22.69
CA THR A 201 -8.28 8.48 23.57
C THR A 201 -9.00 8.74 24.90
N THR A 202 -8.27 9.29 25.87
CA THR A 202 -8.81 9.64 27.20
C THR A 202 -8.96 11.14 27.34
N ILE A 203 -9.85 11.59 28.21
CA ILE A 203 -9.95 12.99 28.59
C ILE A 203 -8.96 13.24 29.73
N LEU A 204 -8.03 14.18 29.54
CA LEU A 204 -7.07 14.58 30.56
C LEU A 204 -7.67 15.55 31.58
N GLN A 205 -8.45 16.51 31.10
CA GLN A 205 -9.04 17.55 31.92
C GLN A 205 -10.30 18.09 31.29
N ILE A 206 -11.25 18.52 32.13
CA ILE A 206 -12.45 19.26 31.73
C ILE A 206 -12.40 20.62 32.40
N ARG A 207 -12.74 21.69 31.68
CA ARG A 207 -12.84 23.05 32.18
C ARG A 207 -14.14 23.69 31.70
N ASP A 208 -14.77 24.47 32.56
CA ASP A 208 -15.82 25.40 32.15
C ASP A 208 -15.16 26.69 31.65
N VAL A 209 -15.52 27.12 30.43
CA VAL A 209 -14.92 28.27 29.72
C VAL A 209 -16.08 29.17 29.28
N PRO A 210 -16.09 30.45 29.72
CA PRO A 210 -17.08 31.43 29.28
C PRO A 210 -17.02 31.72 27.78
N GLN A 211 -18.14 32.13 27.21
CA GLN A 211 -18.27 32.41 25.79
C GLN A 211 -17.27 33.48 25.28
N GLU A 212 -16.99 34.49 26.09
CA GLU A 212 -16.07 35.57 25.75
C GLU A 212 -14.60 35.17 25.71
N ASP A 213 -14.28 34.02 26.29
CA ASP A 213 -12.94 33.50 26.27
C ASP A 213 -12.61 32.77 24.96
N SER A 214 -11.37 32.33 24.83
CA SER A 214 -10.86 31.63 23.66
C SER A 214 -10.02 30.45 24.05
N VAL A 215 -10.00 29.43 23.21
CA VAL A 215 -9.28 28.17 23.43
C VAL A 215 -8.11 28.04 22.46
N GLY A 216 -6.97 27.58 22.97
CA GLY A 216 -5.81 27.19 22.18
C GLY A 216 -4.95 28.34 21.66
N TYR A 217 -3.96 27.97 20.82
CA TYR A 217 -2.96 28.89 20.30
C TYR A 217 -3.57 30.04 19.48
N SER A 218 -2.98 31.22 19.60
CA SER A 218 -3.39 32.43 18.92
C SER A 218 -4.86 32.81 19.17
N ARG A 219 -5.46 32.27 20.22
CA ARG A 219 -6.86 32.50 20.58
C ARG A 219 -7.84 32.19 19.44
N LYS A 220 -7.53 31.21 18.62
CA LYS A 220 -8.32 30.86 17.42
C LYS A 220 -9.60 30.08 17.73
N GLY A 221 -9.63 29.31 18.81
CA GLY A 221 -10.82 28.61 19.24
C GLY A 221 -11.82 29.60 19.84
N ARG A 222 -12.90 29.92 19.10
CA ARG A 222 -13.99 30.78 19.56
C ARG A 222 -15.17 29.95 20.02
N LEU A 223 -15.80 30.39 21.09
CA LEU A 223 -16.98 29.75 21.65
C LEU A 223 -18.21 30.59 21.28
N ASN A 224 -19.33 29.90 21.02
CA ASN A 224 -20.62 30.54 20.74
C ASN A 224 -21.57 30.52 21.95
N ARG A 225 -21.11 29.97 23.07
CA ARG A 225 -21.80 29.88 24.36
C ARG A 225 -20.81 29.47 25.44
N ASP A 226 -21.19 29.59 26.68
CA ASP A 226 -20.46 28.98 27.79
C ASP A 226 -20.33 27.46 27.55
N SER A 227 -19.13 26.94 27.65
CA SER A 227 -18.83 25.60 27.18
C SER A 227 -17.95 24.84 28.17
N ARG A 228 -18.17 23.54 28.26
CA ARG A 228 -17.25 22.62 28.91
C ARG A 228 -16.25 22.10 27.89
N ILE A 229 -15.00 22.45 28.06
CA ILE A 229 -13.90 22.09 27.16
C ILE A 229 -13.11 20.94 27.76
N ALA A 230 -12.93 19.87 26.99
CA ALA A 230 -12.13 18.70 27.33
C ALA A 230 -10.79 18.74 26.60
N ALA A 231 -9.68 18.60 27.33
CA ALA A 231 -8.37 18.37 26.76
C ALA A 231 -8.12 16.86 26.57
N ILE A 232 -7.62 16.48 25.39
CA ILE A 232 -7.26 15.09 25.06
C ILE A 232 -5.78 15.02 24.66
N PRO A 233 -5.06 13.90 24.96
CA PRO A 233 -3.62 13.75 24.66
C PRO A 233 -3.39 13.28 23.20
N ILE A 234 -4.05 13.92 22.25
CA ILE A 234 -3.87 13.70 20.82
C ILE A 234 -3.89 15.04 20.10
N GLY A 235 -2.90 15.29 19.27
CA GLY A 235 -2.78 16.54 18.54
C GLY A 235 -1.99 16.38 17.22
N TYR A 236 -1.59 17.48 16.64
CA TYR A 236 -0.86 17.48 15.37
C TYR A 236 0.51 16.79 15.45
N ALA A 237 1.14 16.75 16.62
CA ALA A 237 2.38 16.02 16.83
C ALA A 237 2.20 14.51 16.70
N ASP A 238 0.98 14.02 16.89
CA ASP A 238 0.60 12.60 16.74
C ASP A 238 0.02 12.29 15.36
N GLY A 239 0.00 13.27 14.45
CA GLY A 239 -0.54 13.13 13.10
C GLY A 239 -1.99 13.64 12.93
N LEU A 240 -2.64 14.18 13.98
CA LEU A 240 -3.97 14.77 13.82
C LEU A 240 -3.87 16.06 12.98
N ASN A 241 -4.48 16.06 11.80
CA ASN A 241 -4.37 17.19 10.89
C ASN A 241 -5.02 18.45 11.50
N ARG A 242 -4.27 19.55 11.54
CA ARG A 242 -4.76 20.86 12.09
C ARG A 242 -5.99 21.41 11.37
N ARG A 243 -6.24 21.00 10.12
CA ARG A 243 -7.46 21.38 9.38
C ARG A 243 -8.74 20.81 9.99
N LEU A 244 -8.62 19.80 10.86
CA LEU A 244 -9.75 19.20 11.58
C LEU A 244 -10.23 20.06 12.77
N GLY A 245 -9.49 21.10 13.13
CA GLY A 245 -9.84 22.04 14.21
C GLY A 245 -11.03 22.95 13.88
N ASN A 246 -11.37 23.80 14.84
CA ASN A 246 -12.39 24.84 14.73
C ASN A 246 -13.76 24.34 14.21
N GLY A 247 -14.22 23.18 14.71
CA GLY A 247 -15.52 22.60 14.39
C GLY A 247 -15.58 21.79 13.10
N THR A 248 -14.47 21.65 12.35
CA THR A 248 -14.44 20.87 11.11
C THR A 248 -14.61 19.36 11.39
N ALA A 249 -14.02 18.87 12.48
CA ALA A 249 -14.21 17.50 12.92
C ALA A 249 -14.63 17.43 14.39
N TYR A 250 -14.93 16.23 14.86
CA TYR A 250 -15.45 16.00 16.21
C TYR A 250 -14.99 14.65 16.78
N CYS A 251 -14.95 14.56 18.09
CA CYS A 251 -14.93 13.29 18.81
C CYS A 251 -16.34 12.85 19.18
N MET A 252 -16.52 11.55 19.44
CA MET A 252 -17.71 11.02 20.10
C MET A 252 -17.45 10.85 21.58
N VAL A 253 -18.29 11.45 22.41
CA VAL A 253 -18.23 11.33 23.88
C VAL A 253 -19.60 10.88 24.36
N ASN A 254 -19.70 9.69 24.95
CA ASN A 254 -20.96 9.12 25.39
C ASN A 254 -22.08 9.19 24.32
N GLY A 255 -21.75 8.85 23.08
CA GLY A 255 -22.69 8.86 21.96
C GLY A 255 -23.04 10.25 21.41
N LYS A 256 -22.44 11.33 21.91
CA LYS A 256 -22.67 12.71 21.44
C LYS A 256 -21.44 13.25 20.74
N LYS A 257 -21.65 14.06 19.69
CA LYS A 257 -20.59 14.76 18.97
C LYS A 257 -20.06 15.92 19.82
N ALA A 258 -18.74 15.93 20.02
CA ALA A 258 -18.00 17.02 20.64
C ALA A 258 -17.02 17.58 19.59
N PRO A 259 -17.27 18.78 19.02
CA PRO A 259 -16.42 19.36 17.98
C PRO A 259 -15.05 19.75 18.52
N TYR A 260 -14.02 19.66 17.70
CA TYR A 260 -12.71 20.21 18.05
C TYR A 260 -12.75 21.73 18.10
N VAL A 261 -12.17 22.31 19.14
CA VAL A 261 -12.07 23.75 19.36
C VAL A 261 -10.60 24.14 19.33
N GLY A 262 -10.27 25.17 18.56
CA GLY A 262 -8.89 25.57 18.30
C GLY A 262 -8.24 24.78 17.14
N ASN A 263 -6.95 24.98 16.98
CA ASN A 263 -6.16 24.37 15.89
C ASN A 263 -5.25 23.27 16.43
#